data_49915af57139b4a90a06fe11074efa33
#
_entry.id   49915af57139b4a90a06fe11074efa33
#
_cell.length_a   1.000
_cell.length_b   1.000
_cell.length_c   1.000
_cell.angle_alpha   90.00
_cell.angle_beta   90.00
_cell.angle_gamma   90.00
#
_symmetry.space_group_name_H-M   'P 1'
#
loop_
_entity.id
_entity.type
_entity.pdbx_description
1 polymer ?
#
loop_
_entity_poly.entity_id
_entity_poly.type
_entity_poly.pdbx_seq_one_letter_code
_entity_poly.pdbx_strand_id
1 'polypeptide(L)'
;MKNYLKLLPVLFISISSLACNSSQLNEPEITEYETVSEINLPEGFSIHVYADNVENARSMVLGDKGTVFVGSRTAGKVYAIIDENLDYQADKVIVLAENLNQPNGVAFLNGDLYVAEISKIWKYENIEDNLDSPPAPVLISDDFPTDGHHGWKYIAFGPDGKLYVPVGAPCNICLSENEIYASITRMDSDGSNHEVFAHGVRNTVGFDWHPDDNVLWFTDNGRDWMGDDLPPDELNRAPVKGMHFGYPFCHGSGLSDDEFGDQRNCDEFMVPMQDLGPHVAALGMLFYTGDMFPDEYKNSILIAEHGSWNRSSPIGYRITRVELDGNRTTSYETFADGWLQNGSPMGRPVDVIQMPNGSILVSDDAAGKIYNISYSKK
;
A
#
# COMPACT_ATOMS: atom_id res chain seq x y z
N MET A 1 36.23 47.63 -91.47
CA MET A 1 36.30 46.19 -91.27
C MET A 1 36.55 45.91 -89.81
N LYS A 2 35.58 45.70 -89.00
CA LYS A 2 35.68 45.28 -87.63
C LYS A 2 34.49 44.36 -87.35
N ASN A 3 34.77 43.10 -87.16
CA ASN A 3 33.85 42.04 -86.75
C ASN A 3 33.47 42.22 -85.30
N TYR A 4 32.18 42.31 -84.98
CA TYR A 4 31.70 42.22 -83.65
C TYR A 4 31.03 40.82 -83.43
N LEU A 5 31.66 40.03 -82.61
CA LEU A 5 31.16 38.75 -82.18
C LEU A 5 30.12 39.00 -81.05
N LYS A 6 28.85 38.60 -81.24
CA LYS A 6 27.85 38.64 -80.22
C LYS A 6 27.94 37.43 -79.33
N LEU A 7 28.21 37.65 -78.06
CA LEU A 7 28.05 36.64 -77.01
C LEU A 7 26.60 36.54 -76.55
N LEU A 8 26.03 35.36 -76.61
CA LEU A 8 24.76 35.04 -75.96
C LEU A 8 25.03 34.67 -74.44
N PRO A 9 24.21 35.14 -73.52
CA PRO A 9 24.32 34.68 -72.09
C PRO A 9 23.68 33.32 -71.93
N VAL A 10 24.46 32.42 -71.35
CA VAL A 10 23.98 31.10 -70.87
C VAL A 10 23.26 31.26 -69.51
N LEU A 11 21.97 30.95 -69.52
CA LEU A 11 21.14 30.97 -68.32
C LEU A 11 21.40 29.72 -67.52
N PHE A 12 22.06 29.83 -66.33
CA PHE A 12 22.17 28.73 -65.35
C PHE A 12 20.89 28.61 -64.55
N ILE A 13 20.14 27.54 -64.79
CA ILE A 13 19.03 27.15 -63.93
C ILE A 13 19.60 26.36 -62.75
N SER A 14 19.60 26.97 -61.56
CA SER A 14 19.92 26.28 -60.32
C SER A 14 18.70 25.46 -59.86
N ILE A 15 18.83 24.14 -59.92
CA ILE A 15 17.85 23.22 -59.33
C ILE A 15 18.14 23.17 -57.83
N SER A 16 17.36 23.85 -57.01
CA SER A 16 17.35 23.67 -55.56
C SER A 16 16.67 22.37 -55.23
N SER A 17 17.43 21.36 -54.80
CA SER A 17 16.94 20.14 -54.20
C SER A 17 16.30 20.47 -52.83
N LEU A 18 14.95 20.39 -52.73
CA LEU A 18 14.29 20.32 -51.43
C LEU A 18 14.74 19.02 -50.75
N ALA A 19 15.58 19.13 -49.70
CA ALA A 19 15.82 18.07 -48.77
C ALA A 19 14.55 17.89 -47.93
N CYS A 20 13.83 16.77 -48.10
CA CYS A 20 12.83 16.30 -47.16
C CYS A 20 13.54 16.00 -45.84
N ASN A 21 13.38 16.86 -44.85
CA ASN A 21 13.68 16.53 -43.47
C ASN A 21 12.70 15.43 -43.03
N SER A 22 13.12 14.17 -43.08
CA SER A 22 12.46 13.12 -42.32
C SER A 22 12.72 13.43 -40.84
N SER A 23 11.68 13.92 -40.15
CA SER A 23 11.65 13.89 -38.69
C SER A 23 11.85 12.46 -38.28
N GLN A 24 13.05 12.13 -37.76
CA GLN A 24 13.25 10.89 -37.03
C GLN A 24 12.30 10.96 -35.84
N LEU A 25 11.30 10.12 -35.82
CA LEU A 25 10.58 9.77 -34.61
C LEU A 25 11.65 9.12 -33.74
N ASN A 26 12.06 9.79 -32.67
CA ASN A 26 12.84 9.17 -31.63
C ASN A 26 12.04 7.96 -31.15
N GLU A 27 12.58 6.76 -31.35
CA GLU A 27 12.07 5.60 -30.64
C GLU A 27 12.15 5.94 -29.15
N PRO A 28 11.14 5.57 -28.35
CA PRO A 28 11.18 5.82 -26.91
C PRO A 28 12.49 5.16 -26.39
N GLU A 29 13.26 5.94 -25.66
CA GLU A 29 14.45 5.48 -24.96
C GLU A 29 13.99 4.33 -24.06
N ILE A 30 14.51 3.12 -24.27
CA ILE A 30 14.21 1.96 -23.43
C ILE A 30 14.89 2.27 -22.10
N THR A 31 14.11 2.70 -21.11
CA THR A 31 14.60 2.89 -19.75
C THR A 31 15.04 1.51 -19.23
N GLU A 32 16.32 1.34 -18.92
CA GLU A 32 16.86 0.10 -18.38
C GLU A 32 16.51 0.06 -16.89
N TYR A 33 15.41 -0.61 -16.56
CA TYR A 33 14.97 -0.77 -15.17
C TYR A 33 15.91 -1.68 -14.38
N GLU A 34 16.17 -1.35 -13.10
CA GLU A 34 16.78 -2.30 -12.16
C GLU A 34 15.82 -3.47 -11.95
N THR A 35 16.10 -4.59 -12.63
CA THR A 35 15.28 -5.80 -12.53
C THR A 35 15.55 -6.50 -11.20
N VAL A 36 14.48 -6.99 -10.58
CA VAL A 36 14.55 -7.78 -9.33
C VAL A 36 14.35 -9.25 -9.72
N SER A 37 15.47 -9.90 -10.06
CA SER A 37 15.46 -11.28 -10.58
C SER A 37 15.08 -12.33 -9.54
N GLU A 38 15.15 -11.98 -8.27
CA GLU A 38 14.91 -12.87 -7.14
C GLU A 38 13.40 -13.06 -6.82
N ILE A 39 12.56 -12.17 -7.34
CA ILE A 39 11.12 -12.23 -7.12
C ILE A 39 10.45 -13.06 -8.21
N ASN A 40 9.71 -14.07 -7.79
CA ASN A 40 8.91 -14.92 -8.66
C ASN A 40 7.52 -14.31 -8.84
N LEU A 41 7.06 -14.28 -10.09
CA LEU A 41 5.76 -13.75 -10.51
C LEU A 41 5.10 -14.70 -11.50
N PRO A 42 3.77 -14.68 -11.65
CA PRO A 42 3.08 -15.38 -12.72
C PRO A 42 3.54 -14.95 -14.12
N GLU A 43 3.31 -15.78 -15.12
CA GLU A 43 3.69 -15.48 -16.51
C GLU A 43 3.04 -14.18 -17.01
N GLY A 44 3.84 -13.34 -17.68
CA GLY A 44 3.44 -12.04 -18.21
C GLY A 44 3.60 -10.88 -17.22
N PHE A 45 3.82 -11.17 -15.95
CA PHE A 45 4.15 -10.12 -14.98
C PHE A 45 5.65 -9.83 -14.94
N SER A 46 5.98 -8.61 -14.58
CA SER A 46 7.35 -8.14 -14.36
C SER A 46 7.41 -7.23 -13.14
N ILE A 47 8.58 -7.18 -12.49
CA ILE A 47 8.85 -6.33 -11.33
C ILE A 47 10.14 -5.55 -11.56
N HIS A 48 10.14 -4.29 -11.17
CA HIS A 48 11.34 -3.45 -11.13
C HIS A 48 11.31 -2.53 -9.89
N VAL A 49 12.45 -1.94 -9.57
CA VAL A 49 12.51 -0.94 -8.51
C VAL A 49 11.90 0.37 -9.02
N TYR A 50 10.80 0.79 -8.39
CA TYR A 50 10.18 2.10 -8.64
C TYR A 50 10.95 3.22 -7.93
N ALA A 51 11.30 3.02 -6.65
CA ALA A 51 12.11 3.94 -5.86
C ALA A 51 13.00 3.19 -4.88
N ASP A 52 14.20 3.71 -4.64
CA ASP A 52 15.12 3.27 -3.60
C ASP A 52 15.35 4.39 -2.57
N ASN A 53 16.14 4.12 -1.53
CA ASN A 53 16.45 5.07 -0.46
C ASN A 53 15.20 5.59 0.30
N VAL A 54 14.14 4.78 0.36
CA VAL A 54 12.94 5.04 1.15
C VAL A 54 13.04 4.24 2.45
N GLU A 55 13.90 4.70 3.35
CA GLU A 55 14.22 4.00 4.60
C GLU A 55 12.97 3.64 5.39
N ASN A 56 12.79 2.33 5.68
CA ASN A 56 11.67 1.80 6.44
C ASN A 56 10.29 2.13 5.83
N ALA A 57 10.17 2.01 4.49
CA ALA A 57 8.96 2.31 3.73
C ALA A 57 7.74 1.51 4.22
N ARG A 58 6.66 2.23 4.56
CA ARG A 58 5.45 1.63 5.14
C ARG A 58 4.23 1.93 4.26
N SER A 59 3.14 2.44 4.85
CA SER A 59 1.92 2.73 4.09
C SER A 59 2.17 3.77 3.01
N MET A 60 1.49 3.61 1.89
CA MET A 60 1.59 4.47 0.72
C MET A 60 0.22 5.07 0.38
N VAL A 61 0.22 6.26 -0.20
CA VAL A 61 -0.97 6.85 -0.83
C VAL A 61 -0.56 7.67 -2.04
N LEU A 62 -1.40 7.63 -3.09
CA LEU A 62 -1.22 8.42 -4.31
C LEU A 62 -1.93 9.77 -4.15
N GLY A 63 -1.22 10.86 -4.45
CA GLY A 63 -1.77 12.21 -4.56
C GLY A 63 -2.42 12.46 -5.92
N ASP A 64 -3.13 13.58 -6.03
CA ASP A 64 -3.88 13.98 -7.23
C ASP A 64 -2.97 14.25 -8.46
N LYS A 65 -1.71 14.64 -8.24
CA LYS A 65 -0.71 14.93 -9.28
C LYS A 65 0.26 13.79 -9.55
N GLY A 66 0.01 12.62 -8.93
CA GLY A 66 0.82 11.42 -9.11
C GLY A 66 1.98 11.27 -8.13
N THR A 67 2.11 12.15 -7.16
CA THR A 67 3.09 11.98 -6.07
C THR A 67 2.72 10.78 -5.21
N VAL A 68 3.65 9.86 -4.98
CA VAL A 68 3.46 8.76 -4.03
C VAL A 68 3.99 9.19 -2.67
N PHE A 69 3.09 9.38 -1.70
CA PHE A 69 3.47 9.67 -0.31
C PHE A 69 3.67 8.38 0.45
N VAL A 70 4.74 8.31 1.26
CA VAL A 70 5.12 7.09 1.98
C VAL A 70 5.41 7.41 3.44
N GLY A 71 4.73 6.72 4.33
CA GLY A 71 5.04 6.73 5.74
C GLY A 71 6.23 5.85 6.08
N SER A 72 6.73 5.97 7.31
CA SER A 72 7.74 5.07 7.84
C SER A 72 7.43 4.73 9.30
N ARG A 73 8.10 3.72 9.83
CA ARG A 73 7.94 3.38 11.25
C ARG A 73 9.10 3.96 12.07
N THR A 74 10.17 3.20 12.21
CA THR A 74 11.32 3.59 13.07
C THR A 74 12.20 4.67 12.46
N ALA A 75 12.16 4.88 11.16
CA ALA A 75 12.87 6.00 10.51
C ALA A 75 12.30 7.37 10.92
N GLY A 76 11.03 7.43 11.34
CA GLY A 76 10.39 8.67 11.79
C GLY A 76 10.24 9.72 10.69
N LYS A 77 10.14 9.29 9.42
CA LYS A 77 10.10 10.13 8.23
C LYS A 77 8.84 9.91 7.42
N VAL A 78 8.44 10.93 6.70
CA VAL A 78 7.45 10.86 5.62
C VAL A 78 8.11 11.29 4.33
N TYR A 79 7.90 10.53 3.27
CA TYR A 79 8.50 10.77 1.96
C TYR A 79 7.46 11.19 0.93
N ALA A 80 7.89 11.98 -0.06
CA ALA A 80 7.20 12.17 -1.32
C ALA A 80 8.08 11.64 -2.45
N ILE A 81 7.52 10.80 -3.29
CA ILE A 81 8.19 10.18 -4.42
C ILE A 81 7.55 10.71 -5.68
N ILE A 82 8.36 11.24 -6.57
CA ILE A 82 7.95 11.93 -7.78
C ILE A 82 8.50 11.20 -8.99
N ASP A 83 7.62 10.89 -9.92
CA ASP A 83 7.90 10.43 -11.26
C ASP A 83 7.46 11.54 -12.22
N GLU A 84 8.44 12.35 -12.71
CA GLU A 84 8.17 13.55 -13.50
C GLU A 84 7.78 13.22 -14.95
N ASN A 85 8.26 12.09 -15.45
CA ASN A 85 8.13 11.70 -16.86
C ASN A 85 7.06 10.60 -17.08
N LEU A 86 6.48 10.07 -15.98
CA LEU A 86 5.45 9.03 -15.96
C LEU A 86 5.92 7.71 -16.60
N ASP A 87 7.19 7.36 -16.41
CA ASP A 87 7.75 6.08 -16.87
C ASP A 87 7.66 4.97 -15.81
N TYR A 88 7.07 5.29 -14.64
CA TYR A 88 6.91 4.39 -13.50
C TYR A 88 8.24 4.00 -12.84
N GLN A 89 9.21 4.90 -12.93
CA GLN A 89 10.42 4.93 -12.12
C GLN A 89 10.56 6.33 -11.50
N ALA A 90 10.84 6.39 -10.21
CA ALA A 90 10.92 7.65 -9.49
C ALA A 90 12.15 8.47 -9.92
N ASP A 91 11.94 9.75 -10.26
CA ASP A 91 12.99 10.72 -10.52
C ASP A 91 13.54 11.32 -9.23
N LYS A 92 12.68 11.45 -8.21
CA LYS A 92 13.03 12.09 -6.93
C LYS A 92 12.39 11.41 -5.73
N VAL A 93 13.14 11.32 -4.64
CA VAL A 93 12.66 10.97 -3.31
C VAL A 93 12.94 12.15 -2.37
N ILE A 94 11.89 12.77 -1.85
CA ILE A 94 11.96 13.93 -0.96
C ILE A 94 11.56 13.49 0.45
N VAL A 95 12.29 13.89 1.48
CA VAL A 95 11.87 13.77 2.87
C VAL A 95 11.00 15.00 3.21
N LEU A 96 9.68 14.79 3.31
CA LEU A 96 8.71 15.83 3.61
C LEU A 96 8.72 16.25 5.09
N ALA A 97 8.85 15.26 5.97
CA ALA A 97 8.86 15.47 7.42
C ALA A 97 9.77 14.43 8.07
N GLU A 98 10.35 14.81 9.21
CA GLU A 98 11.24 13.95 9.99
C GLU A 98 11.06 14.16 11.51
N ASN A 99 11.67 13.28 12.31
CA ASN A 99 11.57 13.31 13.77
C ASN A 99 10.13 13.07 14.29
N LEU A 100 9.32 12.35 13.52
CA LEU A 100 7.97 11.94 13.89
C LEU A 100 7.99 10.60 14.64
N ASN A 101 6.97 10.38 15.48
CA ASN A 101 6.85 9.16 16.27
C ASN A 101 6.16 8.04 15.49
N GLN A 102 6.91 7.27 14.71
CA GLN A 102 6.43 6.16 13.88
C GLN A 102 5.27 6.58 12.95
N PRO A 103 5.49 7.51 12.01
CA PRO A 103 4.47 8.03 11.10
C PRO A 103 4.14 7.01 10.01
N ASN A 104 3.59 5.86 10.40
CA ASN A 104 3.35 4.74 9.50
C ASN A 104 2.25 5.03 8.49
N GLY A 105 1.13 5.62 8.94
CA GLY A 105 -0.05 5.82 8.11
C GLY A 105 -0.03 7.15 7.38
N VAL A 106 -0.33 7.10 6.09
CA VAL A 106 -0.54 8.27 5.24
C VAL A 106 -1.87 8.14 4.50
N ALA A 107 -2.61 9.25 4.37
CA ALA A 107 -3.84 9.32 3.59
C ALA A 107 -3.91 10.67 2.86
N PHE A 108 -4.60 10.72 1.74
CA PHE A 108 -4.69 11.92 0.92
C PHE A 108 -6.16 12.26 0.64
N LEU A 109 -6.52 13.53 0.79
CA LEU A 109 -7.87 14.00 0.49
C LEU A 109 -7.85 15.46 0.03
N ASN A 110 -8.37 15.75 -1.16
CA ASN A 110 -8.58 17.11 -1.69
C ASN A 110 -7.31 17.99 -1.67
N GLY A 111 -6.15 17.43 -2.00
CA GLY A 111 -4.87 18.14 -1.99
C GLY A 111 -4.11 18.12 -0.67
N ASP A 112 -4.73 17.63 0.41
CA ASP A 112 -4.14 17.58 1.75
C ASP A 112 -3.62 16.18 2.08
N LEU A 113 -2.40 16.12 2.64
CA LEU A 113 -1.81 14.89 3.16
C LEU A 113 -2.06 14.76 4.66
N TYR A 114 -2.63 13.64 5.07
CA TYR A 114 -2.79 13.26 6.47
C TYR A 114 -1.71 12.26 6.86
N VAL A 115 -1.11 12.46 8.03
CA VAL A 115 -0.02 11.63 8.57
C VAL A 115 -0.37 11.21 9.98
N ALA A 116 -0.39 9.89 10.23
CA ALA A 116 -0.68 9.33 11.54
C ALA A 116 0.60 8.86 12.24
N GLU A 117 0.95 9.50 13.33
CA GLU A 117 1.86 9.01 14.36
C GLU A 117 1.14 8.01 15.30
N ILE A 118 1.84 7.48 16.30
CA ILE A 118 1.22 6.60 17.30
C ILE A 118 -0.01 7.23 17.95
N SER A 119 0.07 8.49 18.37
CA SER A 119 -0.98 9.15 19.15
C SER A 119 -1.58 10.39 18.50
N LYS A 120 -1.13 10.76 17.31
CA LYS A 120 -1.53 12.02 16.67
C LYS A 120 -1.81 11.82 15.19
N ILE A 121 -2.70 12.66 14.67
CA ILE A 121 -2.93 12.80 13.24
C ILE A 121 -2.67 14.25 12.87
N TRP A 122 -1.81 14.43 11.89
CA TRP A 122 -1.42 15.70 11.31
C TRP A 122 -1.97 15.85 9.91
N LYS A 123 -2.23 17.09 9.48
CA LYS A 123 -2.60 17.45 8.11
C LYS A 123 -1.62 18.46 7.54
N TYR A 124 -1.09 18.20 6.35
CA TYR A 124 -0.29 19.12 5.54
C TYR A 124 -1.17 19.62 4.38
N GLU A 125 -1.54 20.90 4.43
CA GLU A 125 -2.47 21.49 3.46
C GLU A 125 -1.81 21.77 2.11
N ASN A 126 -2.51 21.44 0.99
CA ASN A 126 -2.05 21.65 -0.39
C ASN A 126 -0.63 21.14 -0.61
N ILE A 127 -0.34 19.94 -0.15
CA ILE A 127 1.03 19.41 -0.05
C ILE A 127 1.73 19.28 -1.40
N GLU A 128 1.03 18.85 -2.46
CA GLU A 128 1.64 18.64 -3.78
C GLU A 128 2.08 19.95 -4.46
N ASP A 129 1.57 21.10 -4.04
CA ASP A 129 2.04 22.42 -4.47
C ASP A 129 3.23 22.94 -3.66
N ASN A 130 3.61 22.23 -2.57
CA ASN A 130 4.57 22.70 -1.59
C ASN A 130 5.62 21.65 -1.20
N LEU A 131 5.94 20.68 -2.07
CA LEU A 131 6.84 19.57 -1.75
C LEU A 131 8.25 20.02 -1.34
N ASP A 132 8.79 21.08 -1.96
CA ASP A 132 10.11 21.63 -1.64
C ASP A 132 10.16 22.43 -0.33
N SER A 133 9.00 22.88 0.15
CA SER A 133 8.85 23.66 1.39
C SER A 133 7.49 23.38 2.02
N PRO A 134 7.33 22.20 2.65
CA PRO A 134 6.05 21.79 3.22
C PRO A 134 5.53 22.79 4.24
N PRO A 135 4.22 23.06 4.26
CA PRO A 135 3.61 23.93 5.25
C PRO A 135 3.73 23.32 6.66
N ALA A 136 3.64 24.17 7.67
CA ALA A 136 3.54 23.67 9.05
C ALA A 136 2.29 22.78 9.18
N PRO A 137 2.40 21.57 9.75
CA PRO A 137 1.26 20.68 9.87
C PRO A 137 0.21 21.21 10.85
N VAL A 138 -1.06 20.95 10.54
CA VAL A 138 -2.20 21.21 11.40
C VAL A 138 -2.51 19.94 12.20
N LEU A 139 -2.62 20.06 13.53
CA LEU A 139 -3.05 18.95 14.38
C LEU A 139 -4.55 18.68 14.16
N ILE A 140 -4.88 17.46 13.75
CA ILE A 140 -6.26 17.01 13.55
C ILE A 140 -6.77 16.30 14.79
N SER A 141 -5.96 15.41 15.39
CA SER A 141 -6.31 14.73 16.64
C SER A 141 -5.05 14.35 17.42
N ASP A 142 -5.13 14.37 18.75
CA ASP A 142 -4.15 13.82 19.69
C ASP A 142 -4.80 12.93 20.76
N ASP A 143 -6.00 12.43 20.47
CA ASP A 143 -6.83 11.62 21.39
C ASP A 143 -6.49 10.12 21.37
N PHE A 144 -5.52 9.69 20.55
CA PHE A 144 -5.14 8.28 20.47
C PHE A 144 -4.18 7.89 21.61
N PRO A 145 -4.23 6.59 22.03
CA PRO A 145 -3.30 6.07 23.02
C PRO A 145 -1.84 6.24 22.61
N THR A 146 -0.96 6.35 23.58
CA THR A 146 0.49 6.55 23.39
C THR A 146 1.31 5.25 23.43
N ASP A 147 0.65 4.10 23.58
CA ASP A 147 1.29 2.79 23.67
C ASP A 147 1.99 2.43 22.37
N GLY A 148 3.25 2.01 22.48
CA GLY A 148 4.05 1.65 21.30
C GLY A 148 3.72 0.27 20.74
N HIS A 149 3.14 -0.63 21.56
CA HIS A 149 2.75 -1.97 21.12
C HIS A 149 1.50 -1.88 20.24
N HIS A 150 1.58 -2.33 18.99
CA HIS A 150 0.56 -2.13 17.95
C HIS A 150 0.09 -0.66 17.80
N GLY A 151 0.96 0.29 18.16
CA GLY A 151 0.62 1.70 18.21
C GLY A 151 0.63 2.40 16.83
N TRP A 152 1.46 1.92 15.90
CA TRP A 152 1.54 2.47 14.54
C TRP A 152 0.24 2.24 13.79
N LYS A 153 -0.20 3.24 13.03
CA LYS A 153 -1.52 3.26 12.41
C LYS A 153 -1.41 3.14 10.89
N TYR A 154 -2.31 2.41 10.29
CA TYR A 154 -2.68 2.57 8.90
C TYR A 154 -3.88 3.52 8.84
N ILE A 155 -3.96 4.42 7.89
CA ILE A 155 -5.09 5.34 7.75
C ILE A 155 -5.52 5.45 6.29
N ALA A 156 -6.83 5.56 6.06
CA ALA A 156 -7.37 5.87 4.74
C ALA A 156 -8.76 6.50 4.86
N PHE A 157 -9.15 7.29 3.86
CA PHE A 157 -10.50 7.84 3.76
C PHE A 157 -11.44 6.83 3.12
N GLY A 158 -12.55 6.56 3.79
CA GLY A 158 -13.60 5.70 3.26
C GLY A 158 -14.51 6.40 2.25
N PRO A 159 -15.34 5.62 1.53
CA PRO A 159 -16.32 6.18 0.58
C PRO A 159 -17.39 7.06 1.25
N ASP A 160 -17.50 7.01 2.57
CA ASP A 160 -18.34 7.90 3.40
C ASP A 160 -17.65 9.24 3.73
N GLY A 161 -16.41 9.45 3.24
CA GLY A 161 -15.60 10.64 3.46
C GLY A 161 -14.97 10.72 4.85
N LYS A 162 -15.07 9.68 5.68
CA LYS A 162 -14.46 9.63 7.01
C LYS A 162 -13.07 9.01 6.96
N LEU A 163 -12.19 9.49 7.82
CA LEU A 163 -10.87 8.92 8.05
C LEU A 163 -10.98 7.72 8.99
N TYR A 164 -10.61 6.54 8.51
CA TYR A 164 -10.57 5.31 9.30
C TYR A 164 -9.18 5.13 9.91
N VAL A 165 -9.16 4.78 11.22
CA VAL A 165 -7.93 4.71 12.01
C VAL A 165 -8.01 3.49 12.95
N PRO A 166 -7.27 2.42 12.71
CA PRO A 166 -7.20 1.30 13.65
C PRO A 166 -6.39 1.66 14.88
N VAL A 167 -6.79 1.11 16.00
CA VAL A 167 -6.10 1.20 17.28
C VAL A 167 -5.87 -0.22 17.80
N GLY A 168 -4.66 -0.73 17.61
CA GLY A 168 -4.32 -2.09 18.00
C GLY A 168 -4.35 -2.33 19.51
N ALA A 169 -4.42 -3.59 19.92
CA ALA A 169 -4.36 -3.98 21.31
C ALA A 169 -3.03 -3.55 21.95
N PRO A 170 -3.01 -3.05 23.20
CA PRO A 170 -1.77 -2.58 23.86
C PRO A 170 -0.86 -3.73 24.33
N CYS A 171 -1.15 -4.96 23.98
CA CYS A 171 -0.51 -6.17 24.44
C CYS A 171 -0.62 -7.28 23.39
N ASN A 172 0.05 -8.42 23.60
CA ASN A 172 -0.13 -9.62 22.78
C ASN A 172 -1.57 -10.15 22.90
N ILE A 173 -2.02 -10.36 24.14
CA ILE A 173 -3.38 -10.80 24.48
C ILE A 173 -3.79 -10.15 25.79
N CYS A 174 -4.88 -9.40 25.80
CA CYS A 174 -5.47 -8.80 26.99
C CYS A 174 -6.85 -8.23 26.69
N LEU A 175 -7.65 -8.09 27.73
CA LEU A 175 -8.91 -7.33 27.72
C LEU A 175 -8.63 -5.92 28.25
N SER A 176 -8.83 -4.90 27.41
CA SER A 176 -8.68 -3.51 27.82
C SER A 176 -10.03 -2.94 28.31
N GLU A 177 -9.99 -2.13 29.37
CA GLU A 177 -11.17 -1.39 29.83
C GLU A 177 -11.54 -0.20 28.90
N ASN A 178 -10.56 0.29 28.13
CA ASN A 178 -10.77 1.35 27.16
C ASN A 178 -11.14 0.74 25.80
N GLU A 179 -12.37 0.97 25.37
CA GLU A 179 -12.96 0.42 24.14
C GLU A 179 -12.28 0.88 22.84
N ILE A 180 -11.42 1.90 22.91
CA ILE A 180 -10.68 2.36 21.73
C ILE A 180 -9.62 1.32 21.27
N TYR A 181 -9.08 0.52 22.19
CA TYR A 181 -8.14 -0.54 21.85
C TYR A 181 -8.81 -1.73 21.16
N ALA A 182 -8.01 -2.44 20.40
CA ALA A 182 -8.47 -3.59 19.61
C ALA A 182 -9.70 -3.23 18.75
N SER A 183 -9.61 -2.10 18.03
CA SER A 183 -10.71 -1.56 17.25
C SER A 183 -10.26 -0.92 15.95
N ILE A 184 -11.22 -0.72 15.04
CA ILE A 184 -11.11 0.25 13.96
C ILE A 184 -12.00 1.42 14.33
N THR A 185 -11.43 2.62 14.42
CA THR A 185 -12.16 3.86 14.63
C THR A 185 -12.34 4.62 13.32
N ARG A 186 -13.24 5.61 13.30
CA ARG A 186 -13.34 6.59 12.20
C ARG A 186 -13.73 7.96 12.73
N MET A 187 -13.39 9.00 11.98
CA MET A 187 -13.68 10.39 12.29
C MET A 187 -13.91 11.21 11.03
N ASP A 188 -14.43 12.42 11.16
CA ASP A 188 -14.47 13.37 10.06
C ASP A 188 -13.03 13.89 9.74
N SER A 189 -12.83 14.46 8.57
CA SER A 189 -11.50 14.93 8.13
C SER A 189 -10.90 16.05 9.00
N ASP A 190 -11.72 16.70 9.83
CA ASP A 190 -11.30 17.71 10.82
C ASP A 190 -11.05 17.14 12.23
N GLY A 191 -11.15 15.81 12.40
CA GLY A 191 -10.99 15.11 13.67
C GLY A 191 -12.27 15.01 14.51
N SER A 192 -13.34 15.67 14.12
CA SER A 192 -14.62 15.62 14.83
C SER A 192 -15.34 14.29 14.63
N ASN A 193 -16.38 14.03 15.43
CA ASN A 193 -17.22 12.83 15.36
C ASN A 193 -16.44 11.51 15.41
N HIS A 194 -15.36 11.48 16.20
CA HIS A 194 -14.55 10.28 16.42
C HIS A 194 -15.38 9.19 17.11
N GLU A 195 -15.43 8.00 16.52
CA GLU A 195 -16.21 6.88 17.01
C GLU A 195 -15.54 5.53 16.70
N VAL A 196 -15.83 4.51 17.51
CA VAL A 196 -15.44 3.13 17.20
C VAL A 196 -16.40 2.59 16.13
N PHE A 197 -15.83 2.04 15.06
CA PHE A 197 -16.55 1.42 13.95
C PHE A 197 -16.64 -0.10 14.10
N ALA A 198 -15.52 -0.77 14.44
CA ALA A 198 -15.44 -2.22 14.64
C ALA A 198 -14.66 -2.56 15.91
N HIS A 199 -15.05 -3.63 16.59
CA HIS A 199 -14.45 -4.09 17.85
C HIS A 199 -13.79 -5.46 17.68
N GLY A 200 -12.91 -5.82 18.63
CA GLY A 200 -12.27 -7.13 18.66
C GLY A 200 -11.31 -7.38 17.50
N VAL A 201 -10.65 -6.32 17.04
CA VAL A 201 -9.64 -6.29 15.97
C VAL A 201 -8.28 -6.10 16.62
N ARG A 202 -7.46 -7.15 16.65
CA ARG A 202 -6.21 -7.14 17.44
C ARG A 202 -5.17 -6.15 16.92
N ASN A 203 -4.84 -6.21 15.63
CA ASN A 203 -3.80 -5.38 15.03
C ASN A 203 -3.95 -5.31 13.51
N THR A 204 -4.81 -4.44 13.05
CA THR A 204 -5.00 -4.14 11.62
C THR A 204 -3.96 -3.12 11.15
N VAL A 205 -3.27 -3.43 10.05
CA VAL A 205 -2.32 -2.53 9.38
C VAL A 205 -2.60 -2.45 7.88
N GLY A 206 -3.80 -2.76 7.46
CA GLY A 206 -4.23 -2.63 6.08
C GLY A 206 -5.72 -2.91 5.92
N PHE A 207 -6.37 -2.08 5.12
CA PHE A 207 -7.77 -2.23 4.79
C PHE A 207 -8.10 -1.50 3.49
N ASP A 208 -9.19 -1.92 2.85
CA ASP A 208 -9.72 -1.30 1.64
C ASP A 208 -11.24 -1.55 1.57
N TRP A 209 -11.91 -0.88 0.66
CA TRP A 209 -13.35 -1.01 0.46
C TRP A 209 -13.66 -1.79 -0.81
N HIS A 210 -14.56 -2.75 -0.69
CA HIS A 210 -15.01 -3.54 -1.84
C HIS A 210 -15.61 -2.61 -2.91
N PRO A 211 -15.16 -2.70 -4.17
CA PRO A 211 -15.48 -1.70 -5.20
C PRO A 211 -16.97 -1.62 -5.56
N ASP A 212 -17.74 -2.72 -5.40
CA ASP A 212 -19.14 -2.76 -5.81
C ASP A 212 -20.11 -2.32 -4.69
N ASP A 213 -19.79 -2.61 -3.41
CA ASP A 213 -20.72 -2.37 -2.29
C ASP A 213 -20.20 -1.40 -1.23
N ASN A 214 -18.96 -0.91 -1.38
CA ASN A 214 -18.30 0.01 -0.46
C ASN A 214 -18.17 -0.51 0.98
N VAL A 215 -18.16 -1.83 1.17
CA VAL A 215 -17.97 -2.45 2.48
C VAL A 215 -16.49 -2.53 2.80
N LEU A 216 -16.15 -2.19 4.04
CA LEU A 216 -14.78 -2.28 4.55
C LEU A 216 -14.33 -3.74 4.66
N TRP A 217 -13.16 -4.04 4.09
CA TRP A 217 -12.41 -5.27 4.31
C TRP A 217 -11.05 -4.93 4.91
N PHE A 218 -10.53 -5.77 5.81
CA PHE A 218 -9.29 -5.51 6.51
C PHE A 218 -8.55 -6.80 6.87
N THR A 219 -7.23 -6.71 6.94
CA THR A 219 -6.38 -7.76 7.49
C THR A 219 -6.27 -7.59 9.01
N ASP A 220 -6.17 -8.68 9.77
CA ASP A 220 -5.88 -8.64 11.21
C ASP A 220 -4.81 -9.68 11.58
N ASN A 221 -3.83 -9.25 12.38
CA ASN A 221 -2.73 -10.09 12.83
C ASN A 221 -3.13 -10.85 14.10
N GLY A 222 -3.08 -12.18 14.06
CA GLY A 222 -3.36 -13.08 15.19
C GLY A 222 -2.38 -12.91 16.35
N ARG A 223 -2.74 -13.42 17.54
CA ARG A 223 -1.87 -13.38 18.72
C ARG A 223 -0.64 -14.27 18.55
N ASP A 224 0.45 -13.91 19.24
CA ASP A 224 1.65 -14.74 19.32
C ASP A 224 1.55 -15.81 20.40
N TRP A 225 2.42 -16.81 20.32
CA TRP A 225 2.71 -17.82 21.36
C TRP A 225 1.63 -18.89 21.55
N MET A 226 0.90 -19.25 20.48
CA MET A 226 0.08 -20.45 20.41
C MET A 226 0.72 -21.57 19.55
N GLY A 227 2.02 -21.46 19.27
CA GLY A 227 2.78 -22.38 18.42
C GLY A 227 2.97 -21.85 17.00
N ASP A 228 3.55 -22.70 16.13
CA ASP A 228 3.87 -22.30 14.76
C ASP A 228 2.63 -22.17 13.86
N ASP A 229 1.60 -22.97 14.11
CA ASP A 229 0.49 -23.16 13.20
C ASP A 229 -0.83 -22.52 13.69
N LEU A 230 -0.81 -21.83 14.83
CA LEU A 230 -1.98 -21.16 15.43
C LEU A 230 -1.61 -19.83 16.09
N PRO A 231 -2.56 -18.87 16.11
CA PRO A 231 -3.75 -18.81 15.27
C PRO A 231 -3.41 -18.35 13.84
N PRO A 232 -4.32 -18.43 12.89
CA PRO A 232 -4.16 -17.77 11.60
C PRO A 232 -4.21 -16.25 11.78
N ASP A 233 -3.62 -15.51 10.84
CA ASP A 233 -4.00 -14.13 10.57
C ASP A 233 -5.32 -14.14 9.77
N GLU A 234 -6.00 -13.01 9.66
CA GLU A 234 -7.37 -12.97 9.18
C GLU A 234 -7.57 -11.93 8.08
N LEU A 235 -8.44 -12.26 7.12
CA LEU A 235 -9.08 -11.30 6.23
C LEU A 235 -10.55 -11.18 6.62
N ASN A 236 -10.94 -10.01 7.06
CA ASN A 236 -12.24 -9.71 7.64
C ASN A 236 -13.08 -8.75 6.77
N ARG A 237 -14.41 -8.78 6.96
CA ARG A 237 -15.37 -7.90 6.29
C ARG A 237 -16.33 -7.27 7.30
N ALA A 238 -16.43 -5.93 7.30
CA ALA A 238 -17.25 -5.16 8.24
C ALA A 238 -18.35 -4.36 7.53
N PRO A 239 -19.49 -4.96 7.17
CA PRO A 239 -20.56 -4.29 6.45
C PRO A 239 -21.30 -3.22 7.27
N VAL A 240 -21.28 -3.30 8.60
CA VAL A 240 -21.98 -2.36 9.46
C VAL A 240 -21.17 -2.03 10.71
N LYS A 241 -21.36 -0.82 11.23
CA LYS A 241 -20.75 -0.37 12.49
C LYS A 241 -21.20 -1.26 13.67
N GLY A 242 -20.27 -1.48 14.62
CA GLY A 242 -20.52 -2.16 15.88
C GLY A 242 -20.31 -3.67 15.84
N MET A 243 -19.81 -4.22 14.74
CA MET A 243 -19.44 -5.63 14.64
C MET A 243 -18.20 -5.93 15.51
N HIS A 244 -18.12 -7.16 16.02
CA HIS A 244 -17.02 -7.63 16.85
C HIS A 244 -16.35 -8.86 16.20
N PHE A 245 -15.02 -8.83 16.06
CA PHE A 245 -14.22 -9.79 15.30
C PHE A 245 -13.44 -10.80 16.16
N GLY A 246 -13.79 -10.94 17.42
CA GLY A 246 -13.39 -12.05 18.29
C GLY A 246 -12.33 -11.74 19.34
N TYR A 247 -11.29 -10.96 19.03
CA TYR A 247 -10.22 -10.67 19.98
C TYR A 247 -10.75 -9.99 21.27
N PRO A 248 -10.31 -10.39 22.49
CA PRO A 248 -9.31 -11.40 22.81
C PRO A 248 -9.86 -12.83 23.01
N PHE A 249 -11.12 -13.08 22.77
CA PHE A 249 -11.82 -14.31 23.14
C PHE A 249 -11.66 -15.44 22.11
N CYS A 250 -11.63 -15.08 20.83
CA CYS A 250 -11.60 -16.01 19.71
C CYS A 250 -10.72 -15.50 18.58
N HIS A 251 -10.21 -16.44 17.78
CA HIS A 251 -9.33 -16.21 16.66
C HIS A 251 -9.77 -17.02 15.44
N GLY A 252 -9.49 -16.54 14.22
CA GLY A 252 -9.78 -17.24 13.00
C GLY A 252 -11.21 -17.73 12.91
N SER A 253 -11.39 -18.86 12.25
CA SER A 253 -12.70 -19.49 12.04
C SER A 253 -13.25 -20.21 13.28
N GLY A 254 -13.08 -19.63 14.48
CA GLY A 254 -13.70 -20.11 15.72
C GLY A 254 -12.76 -20.82 16.69
N LEU A 255 -11.46 -20.52 16.66
CA LEU A 255 -10.50 -20.98 17.67
C LEU A 255 -10.69 -20.19 18.97
N SER A 256 -11.12 -20.86 20.04
CA SER A 256 -11.22 -20.27 21.39
C SER A 256 -9.83 -19.93 21.92
N ASP A 257 -9.66 -18.75 22.53
CA ASP A 257 -8.40 -18.34 23.16
C ASP A 257 -8.15 -19.13 24.46
N ASP A 258 -6.88 -19.50 24.71
CA ASP A 258 -6.50 -20.30 25.89
C ASP A 258 -6.69 -19.55 27.23
N GLU A 259 -6.66 -18.20 27.23
CA GLU A 259 -6.72 -17.38 28.43
C GLU A 259 -8.09 -16.70 28.61
N PHE A 260 -8.76 -16.32 27.51
CA PHE A 260 -9.97 -15.52 27.52
C PHE A 260 -11.19 -16.25 26.94
N GLY A 261 -11.00 -17.38 26.23
CA GLY A 261 -12.06 -18.04 25.48
C GLY A 261 -13.20 -18.60 26.32
N ASP A 262 -12.97 -18.91 27.60
CA ASP A 262 -14.01 -19.36 28.52
C ASP A 262 -15.04 -18.25 28.89
N GLN A 263 -14.74 -16.98 28.59
CA GLN A 263 -15.59 -15.85 28.95
C GLN A 263 -16.69 -15.58 27.93
N ARG A 264 -16.49 -15.92 26.65
CA ARG A 264 -17.45 -15.70 25.57
C ARG A 264 -17.33 -16.80 24.51
N ASN A 265 -18.47 -17.15 23.88
CA ASN A 265 -18.47 -18.14 22.80
C ASN A 265 -18.08 -17.53 21.46
N CYS A 266 -17.38 -18.28 20.63
CA CYS A 266 -16.97 -17.81 19.30
C CYS A 266 -18.15 -17.52 18.36
N ASP A 267 -19.29 -18.19 18.56
CA ASP A 267 -20.52 -17.95 17.79
C ASP A 267 -21.10 -16.52 17.97
N GLU A 268 -20.62 -15.77 18.98
CA GLU A 268 -21.03 -14.38 19.22
C GLU A 268 -20.32 -13.38 18.29
N PHE A 269 -19.26 -13.80 17.57
CA PHE A 269 -18.38 -12.93 16.81
C PHE A 269 -18.47 -13.19 15.31
N MET A 270 -17.97 -12.21 14.55
CA MET A 270 -17.83 -12.37 13.11
C MET A 270 -16.69 -13.32 12.81
N VAL A 271 -16.97 -14.28 11.91
CA VAL A 271 -15.95 -15.17 11.38
C VAL A 271 -15.20 -14.46 10.25
N PRO A 272 -13.89 -14.61 10.12
CA PRO A 272 -13.15 -14.06 8.99
C PRO A 272 -13.67 -14.63 7.67
N MET A 273 -13.56 -13.84 6.63
CA MET A 273 -13.87 -14.27 5.27
C MET A 273 -12.85 -15.27 4.74
N GLN A 274 -11.61 -15.16 5.23
CA GLN A 274 -10.51 -16.05 4.92
C GLN A 274 -9.55 -16.12 6.12
N ASP A 275 -9.29 -17.33 6.62
CA ASP A 275 -8.12 -17.57 7.46
C ASP A 275 -6.87 -17.51 6.57
N LEU A 276 -5.96 -16.61 6.89
CA LEU A 276 -4.66 -16.47 6.23
C LEU A 276 -3.64 -17.43 6.86
N GLY A 277 -2.42 -17.47 6.35
CA GLY A 277 -1.38 -18.28 7.00
C GLY A 277 -1.10 -17.83 8.45
N PRO A 278 -0.77 -18.76 9.36
CA PRO A 278 -0.49 -18.40 10.74
C PRO A 278 0.80 -17.56 10.84
N HIS A 279 0.70 -16.40 11.47
CA HIS A 279 1.81 -15.46 11.68
C HIS A 279 2.45 -14.91 10.40
N VAL A 280 1.72 -14.86 9.28
CA VAL A 280 2.24 -14.26 8.03
C VAL A 280 2.46 -12.77 8.15
N ALA A 281 1.92 -12.14 9.18
CA ALA A 281 1.88 -10.70 9.39
C ALA A 281 1.24 -10.00 8.17
N ALA A 282 -0.04 -10.31 7.93
CA ALA A 282 -0.83 -9.70 6.88
C ALA A 282 -1.01 -8.21 7.17
N LEU A 283 -0.51 -7.34 6.27
CA LEU A 283 -0.51 -5.89 6.44
C LEU A 283 -1.37 -5.23 5.37
N GLY A 284 -0.79 -4.38 4.51
CA GLY A 284 -1.49 -3.67 3.45
C GLY A 284 -2.24 -4.59 2.51
N MET A 285 -3.40 -4.15 2.07
CA MET A 285 -4.22 -4.86 1.09
C MET A 285 -4.91 -3.89 0.14
N LEU A 286 -5.25 -4.35 -1.04
CA LEU A 286 -6.08 -3.60 -1.97
C LEU A 286 -7.02 -4.53 -2.75
N PHE A 287 -8.17 -4.01 -3.18
CA PHE A 287 -8.96 -4.57 -4.27
C PHE A 287 -8.39 -4.12 -5.61
N TYR A 288 -7.94 -5.06 -6.43
CA TYR A 288 -7.43 -4.69 -7.74
C TYR A 288 -8.59 -4.34 -8.69
N THR A 289 -8.64 -3.10 -9.14
CA THR A 289 -9.68 -2.58 -10.05
C THR A 289 -9.13 -2.12 -11.38
N GLY A 290 -7.81 -2.22 -11.59
CA GLY A 290 -7.12 -1.79 -12.80
C GLY A 290 -7.45 -2.66 -14.02
N ASP A 291 -7.06 -2.16 -15.20
CA ASP A 291 -7.26 -2.84 -16.48
C ASP A 291 -5.95 -3.37 -17.08
N MET A 292 -4.82 -3.24 -16.36
CA MET A 292 -3.52 -3.75 -16.83
C MET A 292 -3.38 -5.25 -16.64
N PHE A 293 -3.78 -5.78 -15.48
CA PHE A 293 -3.69 -7.22 -15.19
C PHE A 293 -4.77 -8.00 -15.95
N PRO A 294 -4.61 -9.31 -16.17
CA PRO A 294 -5.66 -10.15 -16.76
C PRO A 294 -7.00 -10.03 -16.00
N ASP A 295 -8.10 -10.25 -16.72
CA ASP A 295 -9.47 -10.08 -16.19
C ASP A 295 -9.74 -10.89 -14.92
N GLU A 296 -9.07 -12.04 -14.74
CA GLU A 296 -9.19 -12.88 -13.54
C GLU A 296 -8.64 -12.22 -12.26
N TYR A 297 -7.87 -11.14 -12.38
CA TYR A 297 -7.38 -10.37 -11.22
C TYR A 297 -8.37 -9.30 -10.79
N LYS A 298 -9.34 -8.94 -11.62
CA LYS A 298 -10.28 -7.85 -11.32
C LYS A 298 -11.12 -8.18 -10.10
N ASN A 299 -11.19 -7.24 -9.17
CA ASN A 299 -11.85 -7.37 -7.86
C ASN A 299 -11.25 -8.46 -6.95
N SER A 300 -10.09 -9.05 -7.31
CA SER A 300 -9.32 -9.84 -6.35
C SER A 300 -8.68 -8.94 -5.31
N ILE A 301 -8.40 -9.50 -4.13
CA ILE A 301 -7.65 -8.81 -3.08
C ILE A 301 -6.18 -9.23 -3.18
N LEU A 302 -5.27 -8.24 -3.22
CA LEU A 302 -3.84 -8.45 -3.07
C LEU A 302 -3.44 -8.05 -1.64
N ILE A 303 -2.69 -8.92 -0.94
CA ILE A 303 -2.30 -8.73 0.46
C ILE A 303 -0.78 -8.81 0.58
N ALA A 304 -0.16 -7.82 1.22
CA ALA A 304 1.23 -7.87 1.62
C ALA A 304 1.38 -8.68 2.91
N GLU A 305 2.03 -9.84 2.83
CA GLU A 305 2.40 -10.65 3.98
C GLU A 305 3.85 -10.34 4.36
N HIS A 306 4.02 -9.54 5.41
CA HIS A 306 5.30 -9.00 5.85
C HIS A 306 6.28 -10.08 6.34
N GLY A 307 5.75 -11.21 6.79
CA GLY A 307 6.51 -12.38 7.20
C GLY A 307 6.67 -12.55 8.71
N SER A 308 6.68 -13.81 9.11
CA SER A 308 6.70 -14.23 10.52
C SER A 308 8.02 -13.88 11.22
N TRP A 309 7.95 -13.66 12.51
CA TRP A 309 9.11 -13.48 13.38
C TRP A 309 9.17 -14.54 14.52
N ASN A 310 8.06 -15.19 14.85
CA ASN A 310 7.87 -16.08 15.99
C ASN A 310 7.61 -17.54 15.59
N ARG A 311 8.03 -17.97 14.39
CA ARG A 311 7.93 -19.35 13.91
C ARG A 311 9.29 -20.03 13.86
N SER A 312 9.32 -21.35 14.02
CA SER A 312 10.52 -22.18 13.83
C SER A 312 10.94 -22.23 12.34
N SER A 313 9.98 -22.16 11.42
CA SER A 313 10.20 -22.00 9.98
C SER A 313 9.49 -20.74 9.50
N PRO A 314 10.21 -19.75 8.95
CA PRO A 314 9.60 -18.51 8.47
C PRO A 314 8.54 -18.75 7.38
N ILE A 315 7.46 -17.95 7.40
CA ILE A 315 6.37 -17.94 6.41
C ILE A 315 5.96 -16.50 6.12
N GLY A 316 5.23 -16.27 5.03
CA GLY A 316 4.92 -14.92 4.53
C GLY A 316 6.07 -14.41 3.66
N TYR A 317 6.44 -13.13 3.77
CA TYR A 317 7.46 -12.47 2.93
C TYR A 317 7.08 -12.55 1.45
N ARG A 318 5.82 -12.23 1.14
CA ARG A 318 5.22 -12.40 -0.19
C ARG A 318 4.01 -11.50 -0.37
N ILE A 319 3.52 -11.44 -1.58
CA ILE A 319 2.18 -10.92 -1.88
C ILE A 319 1.28 -12.11 -2.18
N THR A 320 0.12 -12.15 -1.55
CA THR A 320 -0.90 -13.16 -1.83
C THR A 320 -2.10 -12.54 -2.54
N ARG A 321 -2.85 -13.39 -3.23
CA ARG A 321 -4.10 -13.06 -3.92
C ARG A 321 -5.24 -13.86 -3.32
N VAL A 322 -6.33 -13.17 -3.00
CA VAL A 322 -7.60 -13.79 -2.63
C VAL A 322 -8.62 -13.52 -3.73
N GLU A 323 -9.16 -14.56 -4.33
CA GLU A 323 -10.23 -14.47 -5.32
C GLU A 323 -11.59 -14.45 -4.64
N LEU A 324 -12.52 -13.71 -5.23
CA LEU A 324 -13.88 -13.58 -4.73
C LEU A 324 -14.92 -14.01 -5.77
N ASP A 325 -16.00 -14.64 -5.30
CA ASP A 325 -17.27 -14.79 -6.00
C ASP A 325 -18.34 -14.02 -5.20
N GLY A 326 -18.63 -12.80 -5.63
CA GLY A 326 -19.33 -11.82 -4.82
C GLY A 326 -18.54 -11.48 -3.54
N ASN A 327 -19.12 -11.76 -2.38
CA ASN A 327 -18.46 -11.53 -1.08
C ASN A 327 -17.85 -12.81 -0.47
N ARG A 328 -17.76 -13.90 -1.24
CA ARG A 328 -17.21 -15.18 -0.77
C ARG A 328 -15.83 -15.40 -1.35
N THR A 329 -14.86 -15.73 -0.50
CA THR A 329 -13.52 -16.13 -0.91
C THR A 329 -13.57 -17.51 -1.61
N THR A 330 -12.90 -17.64 -2.74
CA THR A 330 -12.85 -18.87 -3.55
C THR A 330 -11.46 -19.46 -3.64
N SER A 331 -10.42 -18.63 -3.57
CA SER A 331 -9.03 -19.08 -3.48
C SER A 331 -8.21 -18.11 -2.63
N TYR A 332 -7.10 -18.63 -2.09
CA TYR A 332 -6.05 -17.86 -1.42
C TYR A 332 -4.70 -18.45 -1.86
N GLU A 333 -3.94 -17.70 -2.62
CA GLU A 333 -2.73 -18.20 -3.28
C GLU A 333 -1.59 -17.16 -3.27
N THR A 334 -0.38 -17.63 -3.50
CA THR A 334 0.77 -16.73 -3.66
C THR A 334 0.72 -16.07 -5.03
N PHE A 335 0.79 -14.73 -5.06
CA PHE A 335 0.92 -13.94 -6.28
C PHE A 335 2.38 -13.60 -6.60
N ALA A 336 3.16 -13.15 -5.60
CA ALA A 336 4.57 -12.85 -5.76
C ALA A 336 5.34 -13.32 -4.53
N ASP A 337 6.48 -14.00 -4.72
CA ASP A 337 7.36 -14.43 -3.65
C ASP A 337 8.85 -14.24 -4.01
N GLY A 338 9.75 -14.58 -3.08
CA GLY A 338 11.20 -14.43 -3.28
C GLY A 338 11.86 -13.48 -2.29
N TRP A 339 11.09 -12.71 -1.51
CA TRP A 339 11.64 -11.90 -0.41
C TRP A 339 12.19 -12.74 0.76
N LEU A 340 11.89 -14.04 0.81
CA LEU A 340 12.50 -14.99 1.72
C LEU A 340 13.36 -15.98 0.94
N GLN A 341 14.67 -15.97 1.17
CA GLN A 341 15.61 -16.85 0.48
C GLN A 341 16.42 -17.66 1.49
N ASN A 342 16.40 -18.98 1.34
CA ASN A 342 17.14 -19.90 2.23
C ASN A 342 16.87 -19.63 3.73
N GLY A 343 15.66 -19.24 4.10
CA GLY A 343 15.24 -18.91 5.46
C GLY A 343 15.70 -17.53 5.95
N SER A 344 16.29 -16.71 5.10
CA SER A 344 16.72 -15.34 5.41
C SER A 344 15.88 -14.32 4.65
N PRO A 345 15.30 -13.30 5.33
CA PRO A 345 14.59 -12.22 4.67
C PRO A 345 15.54 -11.37 3.82
N MET A 346 15.23 -11.22 2.53
CA MET A 346 15.88 -10.27 1.61
C MET A 346 15.11 -8.97 1.51
N GLY A 347 13.84 -9.00 1.88
CA GLY A 347 12.92 -7.90 1.96
C GLY A 347 11.67 -8.29 2.75
N ARG A 348 10.80 -7.32 3.00
CA ARG A 348 9.55 -7.51 3.74
C ARG A 348 8.45 -6.61 3.16
N PRO A 349 7.57 -7.15 2.31
CA PRO A 349 6.45 -6.40 1.75
C PRO A 349 5.54 -5.83 2.86
N VAL A 350 5.12 -4.58 2.72
CA VAL A 350 4.31 -3.90 3.73
C VAL A 350 2.96 -3.45 3.21
N ASP A 351 2.95 -2.72 2.11
CA ASP A 351 1.74 -2.13 1.55
C ASP A 351 1.68 -2.31 0.05
N VAL A 352 0.47 -2.27 -0.48
CA VAL A 352 0.20 -2.42 -1.91
C VAL A 352 -0.78 -1.34 -2.34
N ILE A 353 -0.42 -0.53 -3.34
CA ILE A 353 -1.33 0.45 -3.95
C ILE A 353 -1.39 0.28 -5.46
N GLN A 354 -2.52 0.66 -6.06
CA GLN A 354 -2.71 0.64 -7.51
C GLN A 354 -2.35 1.98 -8.12
N MET A 355 -1.58 1.93 -9.22
CA MET A 355 -1.23 3.12 -10.01
C MET A 355 -2.27 3.38 -11.12
N PRO A 356 -2.35 4.61 -11.66
CA PRO A 356 -3.35 4.98 -12.68
C PRO A 356 -3.28 4.14 -13.98
N ASN A 357 -2.12 3.59 -14.33
CA ASN A 357 -1.96 2.69 -15.48
C ASN A 357 -2.42 1.25 -15.19
N GLY A 358 -2.80 0.95 -13.94
CA GLY A 358 -3.18 -0.39 -13.49
C GLY A 358 -2.03 -1.27 -13.01
N SER A 359 -0.77 -0.79 -13.01
CA SER A 359 0.30 -1.46 -12.27
C SER A 359 0.09 -1.29 -10.76
N ILE A 360 0.83 -2.03 -9.95
CA ILE A 360 0.81 -1.88 -8.50
C ILE A 360 2.19 -1.51 -7.97
N LEU A 361 2.21 -0.72 -6.89
CA LEU A 361 3.41 -0.49 -6.10
C LEU A 361 3.37 -1.36 -4.84
N VAL A 362 4.54 -1.86 -4.45
CA VAL A 362 4.76 -2.64 -3.22
C VAL A 362 5.85 -1.97 -2.42
N SER A 363 5.57 -1.54 -1.18
CA SER A 363 6.59 -1.03 -0.27
C SER A 363 7.28 -2.15 0.49
N ASP A 364 8.58 -1.94 0.80
CA ASP A 364 9.44 -2.89 1.50
C ASP A 364 10.25 -2.15 2.57
N ASP A 365 9.93 -2.37 3.84
CA ASP A 365 10.55 -1.64 4.95
C ASP A 365 11.94 -2.17 5.33
N ALA A 366 12.24 -3.40 4.98
CA ALA A 366 13.55 -4.01 5.23
C ALA A 366 14.57 -3.63 4.15
N ALA A 367 14.16 -3.64 2.88
CA ALA A 367 15.02 -3.24 1.77
C ALA A 367 15.10 -1.71 1.58
N GLY A 368 14.15 -0.94 2.13
CA GLY A 368 14.04 0.51 1.90
C GLY A 368 13.72 0.85 0.45
N LYS A 369 12.90 0.02 -0.19
CA LYS A 369 12.55 0.10 -1.61
C LYS A 369 11.04 0.13 -1.80
N ILE A 370 10.65 0.62 -2.96
CA ILE A 370 9.31 0.46 -3.51
C ILE A 370 9.47 -0.21 -4.87
N TYR A 371 8.71 -1.27 -5.10
CA TYR A 371 8.70 -2.01 -6.35
C TYR A 371 7.46 -1.67 -7.16
N ASN A 372 7.58 -1.63 -8.49
CA ASN A 372 6.46 -1.61 -9.41
C ASN A 372 6.29 -3.01 -10.02
N ILE A 373 5.07 -3.55 -9.94
CA ILE A 373 4.68 -4.79 -10.62
C ILE A 373 3.70 -4.44 -11.74
N SER A 374 4.04 -4.82 -12.95
CA SER A 374 3.26 -4.57 -14.16
C SER A 374 3.03 -5.86 -14.93
N TYR A 375 2.06 -5.83 -15.85
CA TYR A 375 1.73 -6.95 -16.73
C TYR A 375 1.78 -6.52 -18.19
N SER A 376 2.39 -7.36 -19.02
CA SER A 376 2.35 -7.21 -20.48
C SER A 376 1.95 -8.52 -21.13
N LYS A 377 0.86 -8.48 -21.89
CA LYS A 377 0.44 -9.63 -22.70
C LYS A 377 1.49 -9.88 -23.77
N LYS A 378 2.12 -11.09 -23.74
CA LYS A 378 3.06 -11.52 -24.78
C LYS A 378 2.37 -11.78 -26.12
#